data_c030a759524779ea662b9b51e7aad491
#
_entry.id   c030a759524779ea662b9b51e7aad491
#
_cell.length_a   1.000
_cell.length_b   1.000
_cell.length_c   1.000
_cell.angle_alpha   90.00
_cell.angle_beta   90.00
_cell.angle_gamma   90.00
#
_symmetry.space_group_name_H-M   'P 1'
#
loop_
_entity.id
_entity.type
_entity.pdbx_description
1 polymer ?
#
loop_
_entity_poly.entity_id
_entity_poly.type
_entity_poly.pdbx_seq_one_letter_code
_entity_poly.pdbx_strand_id
1 'polypeptide(L)'
;MGEEKLYYRIGEVAKMFNVSTSLIRYWESEFSVLRPRKSTKGNRLFTQRDLRYLHMIYHLVKVQGHTLQSAKEALKKDFNKLEQKTTVLMTLNKTKEFLLALDKELEGKEEKNN
;
A
#
# COMPACT_ATOMS: atom_id res chain seq x y z
N MET A 1 -19.63 4.84 -9.53
CA MET A 1 -18.74 4.61 -9.37
C MET A 1 -18.61 3.35 -9.03
N GLY A 2 -18.83 2.64 -9.15
CA GLY A 2 -18.83 1.47 -8.73
C GLY A 2 -17.90 0.46 -9.14
N GLU A 3 -17.29 0.61 -10.16
CA GLU A 3 -16.41 -0.41 -10.61
C GLU A 3 -15.06 -0.26 -10.00
N GLU A 4 -14.64 -1.22 -9.20
CA GLU A 4 -13.31 -1.22 -8.67
C GLU A 4 -12.37 -1.79 -9.69
N LYS A 5 -11.29 -1.08 -9.95
CA LYS A 5 -10.25 -1.56 -10.80
C LYS A 5 -9.49 -2.62 -10.05
N LEU A 6 -9.32 -3.78 -10.66
CA LEU A 6 -8.57 -4.88 -10.05
C LEU A 6 -7.07 -4.68 -10.16
N TYR A 7 -6.63 -4.05 -11.24
CA TYR A 7 -5.21 -3.88 -11.51
C TYR A 7 -4.92 -2.47 -11.97
N TYR A 8 -3.76 -1.98 -11.58
CA TYR A 8 -3.28 -0.65 -11.94
C TYR A 8 -1.90 -0.79 -12.57
N ARG A 9 -1.66 -0.01 -13.61
CA ARG A 9 -0.34 0.02 -14.24
C ARG A 9 0.58 0.93 -13.44
N ILE A 10 1.90 0.71 -13.59
CA ILE A 10 2.87 1.48 -12.82
C ILE A 10 2.73 3.00 -13.05
N GLY A 11 2.42 3.42 -14.28
CA GLY A 11 2.21 4.84 -14.57
C GLY A 11 1.04 5.43 -13.80
N GLU A 12 -0.05 4.67 -13.69
CA GLU A 12 -1.20 5.11 -12.90
C GLU A 12 -0.86 5.21 -11.42
N VAL A 13 -0.15 4.21 -10.91
CA VAL A 13 0.28 4.18 -9.52
C VAL A 13 1.18 5.37 -9.19
N ALA A 14 2.13 5.63 -10.07
CA ALA A 14 3.04 6.76 -9.89
C ALA A 14 2.28 8.08 -9.81
N LYS A 15 1.28 8.25 -10.66
CA LYS A 15 0.44 9.44 -10.63
C LYS A 15 -0.35 9.54 -9.35
N MET A 16 -0.90 8.43 -8.87
CA MET A 16 -1.68 8.41 -7.64
C MET A 16 -0.86 8.91 -6.44
N PHE A 17 0.42 8.57 -6.41
CA PHE A 17 1.31 8.96 -5.32
C PHE A 17 2.15 10.19 -5.64
N ASN A 18 2.01 10.72 -6.84
CA ASN A 18 2.78 11.88 -7.29
C ASN A 18 4.28 11.63 -7.18
N VAL A 19 4.72 10.49 -7.66
CA VAL A 19 6.13 10.10 -7.68
C VAL A 19 6.47 9.55 -9.05
N SER A 20 7.77 9.30 -9.28
CA SER A 20 8.20 8.72 -10.55
C SER A 20 7.95 7.23 -10.60
N THR A 21 7.85 6.69 -11.81
CA THR A 21 7.75 5.24 -11.98
C THR A 21 9.03 4.55 -11.50
N SER A 22 10.17 5.22 -11.64
CA SER A 22 11.44 4.70 -11.15
C SER A 22 11.41 4.47 -9.64
N LEU A 23 10.79 5.39 -8.90
CA LEU A 23 10.68 5.23 -7.45
C LEU A 23 9.80 4.05 -7.10
N ILE A 24 8.70 3.86 -7.81
CA ILE A 24 7.82 2.71 -7.58
C ILE A 24 8.58 1.41 -7.84
N ARG A 25 9.35 1.35 -8.92
CA ARG A 25 10.16 0.16 -9.22
C ARG A 25 11.21 -0.09 -8.15
N TYR A 26 11.81 0.98 -7.66
CA TYR A 26 12.80 0.87 -6.59
C TYR A 26 12.16 0.30 -5.33
N TRP A 27 11.02 0.82 -4.95
CA TRP A 27 10.31 0.30 -3.78
C TRP A 27 9.89 -1.15 -3.99
N GLU A 28 9.46 -1.50 -5.19
CA GLU A 28 9.11 -2.89 -5.49
C GLU A 28 10.31 -3.81 -5.26
N SER A 29 11.50 -3.37 -5.64
CA SER A 29 12.71 -4.18 -5.46
C SER A 29 13.13 -4.26 -3.99
N GLU A 30 12.85 -3.22 -3.20
CA GLU A 30 13.27 -3.18 -1.82
C GLU A 30 12.28 -3.77 -0.83
N PHE A 31 10.99 -3.72 -1.14
CA PHE A 31 9.95 -4.18 -0.23
C PHE A 31 9.30 -5.44 -0.76
N SER A 32 9.61 -6.57 -0.13
CA SER A 32 9.12 -7.88 -0.58
C SER A 32 7.61 -8.04 -0.45
N VAL A 33 6.95 -7.16 0.32
CA VAL A 33 5.50 -7.19 0.44
C VAL A 33 4.80 -6.77 -0.85
N LEU A 34 5.51 -6.03 -1.70
CA LEU A 34 4.98 -5.61 -3.00
C LEU A 34 5.18 -6.75 -4.00
N ARG A 35 4.08 -7.27 -4.50
CA ARG A 35 4.12 -8.40 -5.43
C ARG A 35 3.19 -8.15 -6.60
N PRO A 36 3.53 -7.17 -7.45
CA PRO A 36 2.70 -6.92 -8.61
C PRO A 36 2.76 -8.11 -9.57
N ARG A 37 1.66 -8.34 -10.25
CA ARG A 37 1.62 -9.37 -11.27
C ARG A 37 2.15 -8.82 -12.58
N LYS A 38 2.73 -9.66 -13.40
CA LYS A 38 3.13 -9.26 -14.73
C LYS A 38 2.09 -9.72 -15.72
N SER A 39 1.70 -8.83 -16.62
CA SER A 39 0.81 -9.20 -17.70
C SER A 39 1.57 -10.05 -18.71
N THR A 40 0.85 -10.62 -19.67
CA THR A 40 1.49 -11.39 -20.74
C THR A 40 2.47 -10.56 -21.56
N LYS A 41 2.29 -9.24 -21.55
CA LYS A 41 3.20 -8.32 -22.24
C LYS A 41 4.35 -7.84 -21.38
N GLY A 42 4.48 -8.37 -20.15
CA GLY A 42 5.56 -8.00 -19.26
C GLY A 42 5.32 -6.74 -18.45
N ASN A 43 4.14 -6.14 -18.55
CA ASN A 43 3.82 -4.94 -17.77
C ASN A 43 3.46 -5.31 -16.33
N ARG A 44 3.89 -4.46 -15.39
CA ARG A 44 3.55 -4.66 -13.99
C ARG A 44 2.10 -4.26 -13.74
N LEU A 45 1.38 -5.11 -13.02
CA LEU A 45 0.00 -4.87 -12.64
C LEU A 45 -0.10 -4.89 -11.13
N PHE A 46 -0.42 -3.75 -10.55
CA PHE A 46 -0.50 -3.59 -9.10
C PHE A 46 -1.95 -3.81 -8.64
N THR A 47 -2.10 -4.58 -7.58
CA THR A 47 -3.41 -4.88 -7.01
C THR A 47 -3.75 -3.87 -5.91
N GLN A 48 -4.98 -3.94 -5.40
CA GLN A 48 -5.38 -3.12 -4.25
C GLN A 48 -4.47 -3.39 -3.05
N ARG A 49 -4.08 -4.64 -2.87
CA ARG A 49 -3.15 -5.00 -1.80
C ARG A 49 -1.82 -4.27 -1.96
N ASP A 50 -1.29 -4.26 -3.17
CA ASP A 50 -0.05 -3.55 -3.45
C ASP A 50 -0.19 -2.06 -3.20
N LEU A 51 -1.31 -1.47 -3.61
CA LEU A 51 -1.56 -0.04 -3.39
C LEU A 51 -1.58 0.29 -1.90
N ARG A 52 -2.17 -0.57 -1.10
CA ARG A 52 -2.21 -0.38 0.34
C ARG A 52 -0.79 -0.34 0.93
N TYR A 53 0.06 -1.28 0.52
CA TYR A 53 1.44 -1.29 0.99
C TYR A 53 2.24 -0.12 0.46
N LEU A 54 2.00 0.28 -0.77
CA LEU A 54 2.65 1.47 -1.31
C LEU A 54 2.26 2.72 -0.54
N HIS A 55 0.99 2.81 -0.13
CA HIS A 55 0.53 3.91 0.69
C HIS A 55 1.28 3.95 2.03
N MET A 56 1.45 2.80 2.66
CA MET A 56 2.20 2.70 3.90
C MET A 56 3.67 3.08 3.70
N ILE A 57 4.29 2.60 2.65
CA ILE A 57 5.68 2.91 2.34
C ILE A 57 5.84 4.41 2.12
N TYR A 58 4.95 4.99 1.31
CA TYR A 58 4.99 6.42 1.05
C TYR A 58 4.91 7.21 2.35
N HIS A 59 3.97 6.83 3.19
CA HIS A 59 3.78 7.54 4.45
C HIS A 59 5.02 7.43 5.35
N LEU A 60 5.56 6.23 5.48
CA LEU A 60 6.73 6.00 6.32
C LEU A 60 7.97 6.75 5.79
N VAL A 61 8.22 6.64 4.50
CA VAL A 61 9.45 7.17 3.92
C VAL A 61 9.35 8.66 3.62
N LYS A 62 8.27 9.08 2.94
CA LYS A 62 8.14 10.46 2.47
C LYS A 62 7.57 11.40 3.51
N VAL A 63 6.65 10.94 4.33
CA VAL A 63 5.99 11.79 5.32
C VAL A 63 6.71 11.75 6.66
N GLN A 64 7.01 10.55 7.15
CA GLN A 64 7.65 10.39 8.45
C GLN A 64 9.17 10.34 8.39
N GLY A 65 9.75 10.24 7.20
CA GLY A 65 11.19 10.30 7.05
C GLY A 65 11.96 9.07 7.50
N HIS A 66 11.30 7.91 7.53
CA HIS A 66 12.00 6.67 7.88
C HIS A 66 13.05 6.30 6.84
N THR A 67 14.12 5.68 7.28
CA THR A 67 15.05 5.03 6.36
C THR A 67 14.37 3.81 5.76
N LEU A 68 14.93 3.28 4.68
CA LEU A 68 14.40 2.07 4.07
C LEU A 68 14.36 0.93 5.08
N GLN A 69 15.44 0.75 5.85
CA GLN A 69 15.50 -0.32 6.83
C GLN A 69 14.43 -0.16 7.90
N SER A 70 14.27 1.06 8.40
CA SER A 70 13.26 1.35 9.41
C SER A 70 11.85 1.12 8.87
N ALA A 71 11.62 1.53 7.62
CA ALA A 71 10.34 1.31 6.98
C ALA A 71 10.05 -0.18 6.79
N LYS A 72 11.05 -0.96 6.42
CA LYS A 72 10.88 -2.40 6.27
C LYS A 72 10.49 -3.05 7.59
N GLU A 73 11.12 -2.62 8.68
CA GLU A 73 10.81 -3.16 10.00
C GLU A 73 9.40 -2.77 10.45
N ALA A 74 9.03 -1.52 10.22
CA ALA A 74 7.69 -1.05 10.56
C ALA A 74 6.63 -1.81 9.78
N LEU A 75 6.87 -2.03 8.49
CA LEU A 75 5.94 -2.78 7.66
C LEU A 75 5.81 -4.23 8.09
N LYS A 76 6.90 -4.83 8.55
CA LYS A 76 6.87 -6.19 9.03
C LYS A 76 5.93 -6.33 10.22
N LYS A 77 6.01 -5.40 11.16
CA LYS A 77 5.12 -5.39 12.32
C LYS A 77 3.67 -5.17 11.90
N ASP A 78 3.45 -4.20 11.04
CA ASP A 78 2.10 -3.89 10.57
C ASP A 78 1.53 -5.00 9.72
N PHE A 79 2.37 -5.65 8.92
CA PHE A 79 1.94 -6.80 8.14
C PHE A 79 1.41 -7.91 9.04
N ASN A 80 2.13 -8.23 10.10
CA ASN A 80 1.69 -9.26 11.04
C ASN A 80 0.38 -8.88 11.71
N LYS A 81 0.24 -7.63 12.13
CA LYS A 81 -1.00 -7.16 12.72
C LYS A 81 -2.15 -7.20 11.74
N LEU A 82 -1.91 -6.78 10.51
CA LEU A 82 -2.91 -6.79 9.45
C LEU A 82 -3.32 -8.20 9.10
N GLU A 83 -2.38 -9.12 9.05
CA GLU A 83 -2.68 -10.52 8.79
C GLU A 83 -3.60 -11.10 9.87
N GLN A 84 -3.30 -10.81 11.12
CA GLN A 84 -4.12 -11.25 12.23
C GLN A 84 -5.52 -10.65 12.18
N LYS A 85 -5.62 -9.36 11.96
CA LYS A 85 -6.90 -8.67 11.84
C LYS A 85 -7.67 -9.15 10.60
N THR A 86 -6.97 -9.37 9.52
CA THR A 86 -7.58 -9.81 8.29
C THR A 86 -8.15 -11.22 8.43
N THR A 87 -7.48 -12.08 9.18
CA THR A 87 -7.99 -13.40 9.46
C THR A 87 -9.31 -13.34 10.22
N VAL A 88 -9.42 -12.39 11.14
CA VAL A 88 -10.65 -12.21 11.92
C VAL A 88 -11.74 -11.52 11.10
N LEU A 89 -11.35 -10.59 10.25
CA LEU A 89 -12.31 -9.77 9.52
C LEU A 89 -12.65 -10.30 8.13
N MET A 90 -12.01 -11.37 7.71
CA MET A 90 -12.16 -11.79 6.34
C MET A 90 -13.46 -12.37 6.05
N THR A 91 -14.34 -11.49 5.81
CA THR A 91 -15.40 -11.78 4.93
C THR A 91 -15.08 -11.01 3.68
N LEU A 92 -15.44 -11.59 2.58
CA LEU A 92 -15.06 -11.16 1.26
C LEU A 92 -15.25 -9.69 0.92
N ASN A 93 -16.25 -9.08 1.48
CA ASN A 93 -16.57 -7.70 1.13
C ASN A 93 -15.87 -6.67 2.02
N LYS A 94 -14.98 -7.12 2.87
CA LYS A 94 -14.40 -6.23 3.86
C LYS A 94 -13.10 -5.56 3.46
N THR A 95 -12.52 -5.95 2.34
CA THR A 95 -11.23 -5.40 1.92
C THR A 95 -11.31 -3.90 1.72
N LYS A 96 -12.36 -3.45 1.03
CA LYS A 96 -12.54 -2.03 0.78
C LYS A 96 -12.83 -1.27 2.07
N GLU A 97 -13.69 -1.83 2.90
CA GLU A 97 -14.00 -1.21 4.19
C GLU A 97 -12.75 -1.14 5.07
N PHE A 98 -11.93 -2.17 5.00
CA PHE A 98 -10.70 -2.20 5.75
C PHE A 98 -9.74 -1.09 5.32
N LEU A 99 -9.62 -0.86 4.03
CA LEU A 99 -8.78 0.23 3.52
C LEU A 99 -9.31 1.59 3.96
N LEU A 100 -10.63 1.76 3.92
CA LEU A 100 -11.24 3.01 4.36
C LEU A 100 -11.04 3.21 5.86
N ALA A 101 -11.14 2.14 6.63
CA ALA A 101 -10.92 2.21 8.07
C ALA A 101 -9.47 2.59 8.39
N LEU A 102 -8.50 2.05 7.64
CA LEU A 102 -7.10 2.43 7.82
C LEU A 102 -6.88 3.91 7.51
N ASP A 103 -7.47 4.39 6.43
CA ASP A 103 -7.35 5.80 6.07
C ASP A 103 -7.93 6.69 7.16
N LYS A 104 -9.07 6.30 7.70
CA LYS A 104 -9.69 7.05 8.78
C LYS A 104 -8.84 7.04 10.04
N GLU A 105 -8.25 5.92 10.38
CA GLU A 105 -7.36 5.84 11.53
C GLU A 105 -6.15 6.75 11.37
N LEU A 106 -5.58 6.77 10.18
CA LEU A 106 -4.44 7.64 9.90
C LEU A 106 -4.83 9.10 10.01
N GLU A 107 -5.98 9.47 9.43
CA GLU A 107 -6.49 10.84 9.53
C GLU A 107 -6.80 11.21 10.98
N GLY A 108 -7.43 10.29 11.70
CA GLY A 108 -7.75 10.52 13.10
C GLY A 108 -6.52 10.75 13.97
N LYS A 109 -5.44 10.02 13.70
CA LYS A 109 -4.19 10.21 14.41
C LYS A 109 -3.57 11.57 14.11
N GLU A 110 -3.63 12.00 12.86
CA GLU A 110 -3.13 13.31 12.50
C GLU A 110 -3.93 14.41 13.19
N GLU A 111 -5.24 14.28 13.21
CA GLU A 111 -6.10 15.24 13.88
C GLU A 111 -5.85 15.30 15.37
N LYS A 112 -5.63 14.16 16.00
CA LYS A 112 -5.39 14.10 17.44
C LYS A 112 -4.06 14.69 17.83
N ASN A 113 -3.11 14.74 16.90
CA ASN A 113 -1.81 15.29 17.19
C ASN A 113 -1.72 16.81 16.99
N ASN A 114 -2.79 17.43 16.60
CA ASN A 114 -2.84 18.87 16.42
C ASN A 114 -3.24 19.60 17.71
#